data_799c9c589e95ba0989d883a15e229c29
#
_entry.id   799c9c589e95ba0989d883a15e229c29
#
_cell.length_a   1.000
_cell.length_b   1.000
_cell.length_c   1.000
_cell.angle_alpha   90.00
_cell.angle_beta   90.00
_cell.angle_gamma   90.00
#
_symmetry.space_group_name_H-M   'P 1'
#
loop_
_entity.id
_entity.type
_entity.pdbx_description
1 polymer ?
#
loop_
_entity_poly.entity_id
_entity_poly.type
_entity_poly.pdbx_seq_one_letter_code
_entity_poly.pdbx_strand_id
1 'polypeptide(L)'
;MASIKKRENGTYLITVSCGYDMNNRQIRRTMTYKPDSKMTPKQIEKEVNRQAVLFEEECQSGLISGGNTKLADFADQWMVYQKKQLRPKTYQRYEGMLKRIKAGLGHLRLDRIQPRHLLAFYDNLSEGGIRLDNKLECKINLKAYLKKKKLSMAEAARRSALPASSVSALCRGSHCNRKTAEKLSVGLKMPFDDLFQPLGKDKPLAAKTVLHHHRMISSMLHTAVEWGLILSNPCDRTKPPRVEKKEPKYLDEVQAAKLLDLLETEREDYRTMIRLLIFTGMRRGELLGLQWSDVDFERKTLQICRTIQYIPERGVYVDETKNTTSNRVIKLSQTAVDDLKRYRAWQTDRQLELGTYWQNTGFIFTNNTGKPLHPDTVSSWFSDFIKAHKELPPISLHSLRHTNATLQIAGGVPLTTVAKRLGHADTVTTSRIYAHAIKSADEAAAETLEDILSPDKNRTA
;
A
#
# COMPACT_ATOMS: atom_id res chain seq x y z
N MET A 1 -6.65 -46.14 -17.24
CA MET A 1 -8.05 -46.57 -17.53
C MET A 1 -8.92 -46.43 -16.30
N ALA A 2 -10.10 -45.87 -16.48
CA ALA A 2 -11.08 -45.73 -15.40
C ALA A 2 -11.64 -47.09 -14.99
N SER A 3 -11.72 -47.38 -13.71
CA SER A 3 -12.37 -48.57 -13.14
C SER A 3 -13.82 -48.22 -12.76
N ILE A 4 -14.78 -49.00 -13.21
CA ILE A 4 -16.22 -48.79 -12.99
C ILE A 4 -16.73 -49.91 -12.07
N LYS A 5 -17.35 -49.55 -10.94
CA LYS A 5 -17.97 -50.47 -10.01
C LYS A 5 -19.44 -50.08 -9.78
N LYS A 6 -20.38 -51.00 -10.08
CA LYS A 6 -21.80 -50.82 -9.73
C LYS A 6 -22.00 -51.04 -8.25
N ARG A 7 -22.74 -50.15 -7.57
CA ARG A 7 -23.13 -50.25 -6.16
C ARG A 7 -24.55 -50.82 -6.01
N GLU A 8 -24.85 -51.37 -4.87
CA GLU A 8 -26.15 -52.00 -4.54
C GLU A 8 -27.32 -51.00 -4.66
N ASN A 9 -27.08 -49.72 -4.45
CA ASN A 9 -28.06 -48.63 -4.57
C ASN A 9 -28.30 -48.16 -6.02
N GLY A 10 -27.85 -48.91 -7.04
CA GLY A 10 -28.04 -48.59 -8.45
C GLY A 10 -27.15 -47.46 -8.97
N THR A 11 -26.19 -46.96 -8.21
CA THR A 11 -25.19 -45.97 -8.65
C THR A 11 -23.92 -46.65 -9.13
N TYR A 12 -23.14 -45.94 -9.95
CA TYR A 12 -21.84 -46.42 -10.47
C TYR A 12 -20.72 -45.60 -9.87
N LEU A 13 -19.74 -46.24 -9.27
CA LEU A 13 -18.50 -45.66 -8.80
C LEU A 13 -17.45 -45.77 -9.89
N ILE A 14 -17.00 -44.65 -10.45
CA ILE A 14 -15.93 -44.55 -11.43
C ILE A 14 -14.67 -44.13 -10.69
N THR A 15 -13.57 -44.87 -10.84
CA THR A 15 -12.29 -44.61 -10.17
C THR A 15 -11.18 -44.50 -11.22
N VAL A 16 -10.43 -43.41 -11.16
CA VAL A 16 -9.28 -43.11 -12.04
C VAL A 16 -8.02 -42.97 -11.19
N SER A 17 -6.92 -43.55 -11.64
CA SER A 17 -5.60 -43.34 -11.04
C SER A 17 -4.95 -42.09 -11.65
N CYS A 18 -4.55 -41.12 -10.79
CA CYS A 18 -3.93 -39.86 -11.16
C CYS A 18 -2.43 -39.79 -10.81
N GLY A 19 -1.73 -40.93 -10.83
CA GLY A 19 -0.29 -41.01 -10.49
C GLY A 19 -0.03 -41.28 -9.01
N TYR A 20 1.16 -40.89 -8.56
CA TYR A 20 1.64 -41.11 -7.18
C TYR A 20 2.02 -39.76 -6.54
N ASP A 21 1.85 -39.65 -5.24
CA ASP A 21 2.31 -38.49 -4.45
C ASP A 21 3.84 -38.58 -4.18
N MET A 22 4.39 -37.55 -3.54
CA MET A 22 5.82 -37.50 -3.17
C MET A 22 6.25 -38.64 -2.20
N ASN A 23 5.30 -39.30 -1.56
CA ASN A 23 5.52 -40.45 -0.66
C ASN A 23 5.24 -41.77 -1.35
N ASN A 24 5.17 -41.79 -2.68
CA ASN A 24 4.90 -42.99 -3.52
C ASN A 24 3.54 -43.66 -3.23
N ARG A 25 2.55 -42.87 -2.77
CA ARG A 25 1.18 -43.35 -2.58
C ARG A 25 0.34 -43.00 -3.80
N GLN A 26 -0.41 -44.00 -4.29
CA GLN A 26 -1.26 -43.83 -5.47
C GLN A 26 -2.39 -42.84 -5.20
N ILE A 27 -2.46 -41.76 -6.00
CA ILE A 27 -3.55 -40.82 -6.00
C ILE A 27 -4.69 -41.40 -6.82
N ARG A 28 -5.82 -41.70 -6.17
CA ARG A 28 -7.04 -42.18 -6.83
C ARG A 28 -8.13 -41.17 -6.75
N ARG A 29 -8.89 -41.01 -7.82
CA ARG A 29 -10.08 -40.17 -7.89
C ARG A 29 -11.30 -40.98 -8.15
N THR A 30 -12.41 -40.61 -7.52
CA THR A 30 -13.68 -41.31 -7.63
C THR A 30 -14.80 -40.32 -7.97
N MET A 31 -15.63 -40.71 -8.90
CA MET A 31 -16.89 -40.04 -9.24
C MET A 31 -18.04 -41.02 -9.07
N THR A 32 -19.14 -40.57 -8.48
CA THR A 32 -20.35 -41.40 -8.39
C THR A 32 -21.36 -40.90 -9.40
N TYR A 33 -21.74 -41.76 -10.33
CA TYR A 33 -22.76 -41.46 -11.33
C TYR A 33 -24.07 -42.18 -10.96
N LYS A 34 -25.18 -41.46 -11.02
CA LYS A 34 -26.54 -42.00 -10.82
C LYS A 34 -27.29 -41.92 -12.14
N PRO A 35 -27.62 -43.07 -12.79
CA PRO A 35 -28.42 -43.11 -14.01
C PRO A 35 -29.83 -42.54 -13.79
N ASP A 36 -30.41 -41.97 -14.84
CA ASP A 36 -31.82 -41.58 -14.82
C ASP A 36 -32.70 -42.89 -14.86
N SER A 37 -33.74 -42.91 -14.05
CA SER A 37 -34.68 -44.04 -13.95
C SER A 37 -35.40 -44.37 -15.27
N LYS A 38 -35.35 -43.46 -16.26
CA LYS A 38 -35.97 -43.65 -17.60
C LYS A 38 -35.07 -44.33 -18.61
N MET A 39 -33.80 -44.60 -18.26
CA MET A 39 -32.82 -45.18 -19.17
C MET A 39 -32.93 -46.72 -19.22
N THR A 40 -32.84 -47.30 -20.41
CA THR A 40 -32.69 -48.73 -20.59
C THR A 40 -31.30 -49.22 -20.15
N PRO A 41 -31.13 -50.51 -19.80
CA PRO A 41 -29.83 -51.02 -19.36
C PRO A 41 -28.68 -50.74 -20.34
N LYS A 42 -28.93 -50.86 -21.66
CA LYS A 42 -27.94 -50.51 -22.71
C LYS A 42 -27.59 -49.02 -22.74
N GLN A 43 -28.55 -48.16 -22.51
CA GLN A 43 -28.32 -46.69 -22.43
C GLN A 43 -27.51 -46.34 -21.18
N ILE A 44 -27.79 -46.97 -20.06
CA ILE A 44 -27.04 -46.79 -18.81
C ILE A 44 -25.58 -47.19 -19.00
N GLU A 45 -25.32 -48.35 -19.61
CA GLU A 45 -23.96 -48.83 -19.87
C GLU A 45 -23.18 -47.86 -20.79
N LYS A 46 -23.81 -47.42 -21.88
CA LYS A 46 -23.22 -46.45 -22.81
C LYS A 46 -22.90 -45.12 -22.14
N GLU A 47 -23.81 -44.62 -21.31
CA GLU A 47 -23.63 -43.34 -20.63
C GLU A 47 -22.61 -43.43 -19.50
N VAL A 48 -22.57 -44.53 -18.72
CA VAL A 48 -21.55 -44.80 -17.70
C VAL A 48 -20.17 -44.85 -18.32
N ASN A 49 -20.00 -45.53 -19.45
CA ASN A 49 -18.72 -45.59 -20.17
C ASN A 49 -18.31 -44.19 -20.71
N ARG A 50 -19.26 -43.41 -21.26
CA ARG A 50 -19.01 -42.05 -21.69
C ARG A 50 -18.56 -41.16 -20.52
N GLN A 51 -19.23 -41.27 -19.38
CA GLN A 51 -18.87 -40.52 -18.17
C GLN A 51 -17.50 -40.92 -17.63
N ALA A 52 -17.13 -42.23 -17.74
CA ALA A 52 -15.85 -42.74 -17.35
C ALA A 52 -14.71 -42.18 -18.24
N VAL A 53 -14.92 -42.10 -19.55
CA VAL A 53 -13.95 -41.50 -20.49
C VAL A 53 -13.78 -40.03 -20.21
N LEU A 54 -14.86 -39.27 -20.07
CA LEU A 54 -14.82 -37.85 -19.73
C LEU A 54 -14.10 -37.59 -18.41
N PHE A 55 -14.37 -38.41 -17.41
CA PHE A 55 -13.72 -38.27 -16.10
C PHE A 55 -12.24 -38.68 -16.14
N GLU A 56 -11.87 -39.65 -16.99
CA GLU A 56 -10.48 -39.99 -17.23
C GLU A 56 -9.72 -38.88 -17.95
N GLU A 57 -10.32 -38.28 -18.98
CA GLU A 57 -9.76 -37.10 -19.67
C GLU A 57 -9.60 -35.90 -18.72
N GLU A 58 -10.60 -35.64 -17.86
CA GLU A 58 -10.47 -34.64 -16.79
C GLU A 58 -9.29 -34.91 -15.86
N CYS A 59 -9.12 -36.17 -15.47
CA CYS A 59 -8.02 -36.57 -14.58
C CYS A 59 -6.65 -36.49 -15.28
N GLN A 60 -6.55 -36.87 -16.56
CA GLN A 60 -5.32 -36.87 -17.35
C GLN A 60 -4.89 -35.45 -17.77
N SER A 61 -5.84 -34.55 -17.99
CA SER A 61 -5.56 -33.13 -18.30
C SER A 61 -4.91 -32.38 -17.11
N GLY A 62 -4.61 -33.08 -16.02
CA GLY A 62 -4.05 -32.45 -14.83
C GLY A 62 -5.03 -31.55 -14.09
N LEU A 63 -6.28 -31.50 -14.55
CA LEU A 63 -7.35 -30.78 -13.89
C LEU A 63 -7.71 -31.51 -12.60
N ILE A 64 -6.96 -31.19 -11.58
CA ILE A 64 -7.34 -31.56 -10.22
C ILE A 64 -8.57 -30.73 -9.89
N SER A 65 -9.76 -31.23 -10.30
CA SER A 65 -10.99 -30.65 -9.77
C SER A 65 -10.80 -30.56 -8.25
N GLY A 66 -10.82 -29.35 -7.72
CA GLY A 66 -10.35 -29.01 -6.37
C GLY A 66 -11.04 -29.72 -5.22
N GLY A 67 -11.65 -30.86 -5.46
CA GLY A 67 -12.31 -31.68 -4.44
C GLY A 67 -13.23 -30.82 -3.58
N ASN A 68 -13.17 -31.01 -2.29
CA ASN A 68 -13.96 -30.25 -1.30
C ASN A 68 -13.22 -29.01 -0.75
N THR A 69 -12.14 -28.55 -1.42
CA THR A 69 -11.29 -27.47 -0.92
C THR A 69 -12.04 -26.14 -0.89
N LYS A 70 -12.19 -25.58 0.30
CA LYS A 70 -12.80 -24.27 0.50
C LYS A 70 -11.79 -23.15 0.18
N LEU A 71 -12.30 -21.98 -0.22
CA LEU A 71 -11.47 -20.81 -0.46
C LEU A 71 -10.65 -20.43 0.78
N ALA A 72 -11.20 -20.57 1.98
CA ALA A 72 -10.48 -20.26 3.22
C ALA A 72 -9.22 -21.10 3.40
N ASP A 73 -9.32 -22.41 3.16
CA ASP A 73 -8.20 -23.36 3.33
C ASP A 73 -7.13 -23.14 2.24
N PHE A 74 -7.57 -22.95 1.00
CA PHE A 74 -6.67 -22.61 -0.10
C PHE A 74 -5.95 -21.28 0.12
N ALA A 75 -6.66 -20.27 0.61
CA ALA A 75 -6.10 -18.96 0.87
C ALA A 75 -4.97 -19.00 1.92
N ASP A 76 -5.05 -19.89 2.92
CA ASP A 76 -3.97 -20.10 3.89
C ASP A 76 -2.74 -20.72 3.23
N GLN A 77 -2.94 -21.74 2.40
CA GLN A 77 -1.86 -22.37 1.63
C GLN A 77 -1.21 -21.37 0.67
N TRP A 78 -2.03 -20.59 -0.04
CA TRP A 78 -1.55 -19.56 -0.95
C TRP A 78 -0.77 -18.46 -0.22
N MET A 79 -1.18 -18.05 0.98
CA MET A 79 -0.42 -17.08 1.78
C MET A 79 0.94 -17.63 2.22
N VAL A 80 1.05 -18.90 2.58
CA VAL A 80 2.33 -19.53 2.88
C VAL A 80 3.26 -19.51 1.64
N TYR A 81 2.72 -19.84 0.47
CA TYR A 81 3.44 -19.75 -0.81
C TYR A 81 3.90 -18.32 -1.11
N GLN A 82 3.01 -17.34 -0.95
CA GLN A 82 3.29 -15.91 -1.21
C GLN A 82 4.29 -15.30 -0.23
N LYS A 83 4.46 -15.84 0.97
CA LYS A 83 5.39 -15.32 1.97
C LYS A 83 6.84 -15.25 1.47
N LYS A 84 7.22 -16.20 0.59
CA LYS A 84 8.57 -16.25 -0.01
C LYS A 84 8.74 -15.28 -1.18
N GLN A 85 7.64 -14.83 -1.81
CA GLN A 85 7.68 -14.03 -3.03
C GLN A 85 7.36 -12.56 -2.78
N LEU A 86 6.52 -12.27 -1.78
CA LEU A 86 6.07 -10.92 -1.51
C LEU A 86 6.99 -10.17 -0.56
N ARG A 87 7.15 -8.88 -0.81
CA ARG A 87 7.78 -7.99 0.17
C ARG A 87 6.97 -7.95 1.47
N PRO A 88 7.63 -7.81 2.63
CA PRO A 88 6.97 -7.89 3.95
C PRO A 88 5.75 -6.99 4.08
N LYS A 89 5.82 -5.74 3.61
CA LYS A 89 4.70 -4.78 3.67
C LYS A 89 3.52 -5.17 2.77
N THR A 90 3.78 -5.80 1.62
CA THR A 90 2.72 -6.30 0.73
C THR A 90 2.05 -7.51 1.37
N TYR A 91 2.83 -8.41 1.96
CA TYR A 91 2.34 -9.57 2.68
C TYR A 91 1.42 -9.16 3.84
N GLN A 92 1.85 -8.24 4.71
CA GLN A 92 1.03 -7.69 5.80
C GLN A 92 -0.30 -7.09 5.28
N ARG A 93 -0.25 -6.38 4.16
CA ARG A 93 -1.47 -5.85 3.54
C ARG A 93 -2.41 -6.95 3.08
N TYR A 94 -1.87 -8.03 2.54
CA TYR A 94 -2.64 -9.20 2.12
C TYR A 94 -3.30 -9.89 3.31
N GLU A 95 -2.60 -10.06 4.43
CA GLU A 95 -3.18 -10.57 5.67
C GLU A 95 -4.39 -9.74 6.14
N GLY A 96 -4.28 -8.42 6.07
CA GLY A 96 -5.39 -7.52 6.42
C GLY A 96 -6.61 -7.65 5.50
N MET A 97 -6.39 -7.85 4.19
CA MET A 97 -7.48 -8.04 3.22
C MET A 97 -8.07 -9.46 3.30
N LEU A 98 -7.23 -10.45 3.58
CA LEU A 98 -7.64 -11.85 3.66
C LEU A 98 -8.70 -12.11 4.72
N LYS A 99 -8.66 -11.39 5.83
CA LYS A 99 -9.69 -11.49 6.89
C LYS A 99 -11.10 -11.24 6.34
N ARG A 100 -11.27 -10.21 5.50
CA ARG A 100 -12.57 -9.91 4.86
C ARG A 100 -12.93 -10.92 3.78
N ILE A 101 -11.96 -11.33 2.97
CA ILE A 101 -12.16 -12.33 1.92
C ILE A 101 -12.64 -13.65 2.52
N LYS A 102 -12.00 -14.11 3.60
CA LYS A 102 -12.41 -15.32 4.31
C LYS A 102 -13.80 -15.20 4.93
N ALA A 103 -14.12 -14.06 5.53
CA ALA A 103 -15.43 -13.82 6.12
C ALA A 103 -16.55 -13.86 5.07
N GLY A 104 -16.32 -13.27 3.89
CA GLY A 104 -17.36 -13.17 2.85
C GLY A 104 -17.41 -14.38 1.90
N LEU A 105 -16.27 -14.94 1.52
CA LEU A 105 -16.17 -15.96 0.47
C LEU A 105 -15.54 -17.28 0.94
N GLY A 106 -14.93 -17.32 2.13
CA GLY A 106 -14.13 -18.44 2.59
C GLY A 106 -14.88 -19.77 2.72
N HIS A 107 -16.17 -19.75 2.95
CA HIS A 107 -17.04 -20.92 3.06
C HIS A 107 -17.31 -21.60 1.70
N LEU A 108 -17.10 -20.90 0.59
CA LEU A 108 -17.35 -21.41 -0.74
C LEU A 108 -16.23 -22.37 -1.16
N ARG A 109 -16.61 -23.43 -1.88
CA ARG A 109 -15.68 -24.31 -2.55
C ARG A 109 -15.06 -23.58 -3.75
N LEU A 110 -13.77 -23.82 -4.02
CA LEU A 110 -13.04 -23.18 -5.12
C LEU A 110 -13.72 -23.37 -6.47
N ASP A 111 -14.15 -24.62 -6.76
CA ASP A 111 -14.83 -25.01 -8.02
C ASP A 111 -16.24 -24.41 -8.17
N ARG A 112 -16.81 -23.85 -7.10
CA ARG A 112 -18.16 -23.27 -7.07
C ARG A 112 -18.18 -21.75 -7.02
N ILE A 113 -17.02 -21.10 -6.99
CA ILE A 113 -16.94 -19.64 -7.03
C ILE A 113 -17.36 -19.15 -8.42
N GLN A 114 -18.33 -18.27 -8.46
CA GLN A 114 -18.90 -17.69 -9.67
C GLN A 114 -18.80 -16.16 -9.64
N PRO A 115 -18.84 -15.47 -10.79
CA PRO A 115 -18.82 -14.01 -10.86
C PRO A 115 -19.86 -13.33 -9.95
N ARG A 116 -21.06 -13.89 -9.83
CA ARG A 116 -22.12 -13.37 -8.94
C ARG A 116 -21.70 -13.30 -7.46
N HIS A 117 -20.93 -14.29 -6.99
CA HIS A 117 -20.44 -14.29 -5.61
C HIS A 117 -19.43 -13.18 -5.38
N LEU A 118 -18.57 -12.90 -6.37
CA LEU A 118 -17.59 -11.82 -6.32
C LEU A 118 -18.28 -10.45 -6.35
N LEU A 119 -19.28 -10.27 -7.23
CA LEU A 119 -20.06 -9.02 -7.29
C LEU A 119 -20.77 -8.76 -5.96
N ALA A 120 -21.49 -9.73 -5.41
CA ALA A 120 -22.15 -9.62 -4.12
C ALA A 120 -21.15 -9.29 -2.99
N PHE A 121 -19.93 -9.86 -3.04
CA PHE A 121 -18.87 -9.53 -2.10
C PHE A 121 -18.39 -8.08 -2.25
N TYR A 122 -18.25 -7.56 -3.47
CA TYR A 122 -17.83 -6.16 -3.71
C TYR A 122 -18.92 -5.18 -3.29
N ASP A 123 -20.19 -5.51 -3.52
CA ASP A 123 -21.32 -4.70 -3.06
C ASP A 123 -21.34 -4.65 -1.54
N ASN A 124 -21.19 -5.78 -0.87
CA ASN A 124 -21.07 -5.86 0.58
C ASN A 124 -19.89 -5.04 1.12
N LEU A 125 -18.71 -5.08 0.47
CA LEU A 125 -17.57 -4.21 0.84
C LEU A 125 -17.86 -2.72 0.65
N SER A 126 -18.81 -2.37 -0.19
CA SER A 126 -19.22 -1.00 -0.51
C SER A 126 -20.37 -0.52 0.39
N GLU A 127 -20.89 -1.36 1.27
CA GLU A 127 -21.88 -1.00 2.27
C GLU A 127 -21.26 -0.34 3.50
N GLY A 128 -22.07 0.40 4.26
CA GLY A 128 -21.69 0.94 5.56
C GLY A 128 -21.48 -0.18 6.60
N GLY A 129 -20.72 0.09 7.64
CA GLY A 129 -20.53 -0.84 8.76
C GLY A 129 -19.42 -1.91 8.60
N ILE A 130 -18.90 -2.13 7.41
CA ILE A 130 -17.93 -3.22 7.09
C ILE A 130 -16.48 -2.86 7.41
N ARG A 131 -16.20 -1.61 7.78
CA ARG A 131 -14.86 -1.22 8.19
C ARG A 131 -14.43 -1.97 9.44
N LEU A 132 -13.36 -2.76 9.31
CA LEU A 132 -12.65 -3.38 10.43
C LEU A 132 -11.64 -2.42 11.07
N ASP A 133 -11.74 -1.12 10.80
CA ASP A 133 -10.86 -0.11 11.37
C ASP A 133 -11.23 0.02 12.85
N ASN A 134 -10.46 -0.64 13.70
CA ASN A 134 -10.55 -0.51 15.16
C ASN A 134 -10.06 0.87 15.64
N LYS A 135 -10.13 1.89 14.77
CA LYS A 135 -9.81 3.25 15.14
C LYS A 135 -11.00 3.89 15.84
N LEU A 136 -10.68 4.54 16.93
CA LEU A 136 -11.61 5.23 17.79
C LEU A 136 -11.26 6.72 17.82
N GLU A 137 -12.28 7.56 17.87
CA GLU A 137 -12.13 8.99 18.06
C GLU A 137 -12.75 9.40 19.39
N CYS A 138 -12.23 10.46 20.01
CA CYS A 138 -12.83 11.02 21.21
C CYS A 138 -14.16 11.70 20.88
N LYS A 139 -15.23 11.35 21.60
CA LYS A 139 -16.53 12.03 21.52
C LYS A 139 -16.48 13.46 22.07
N ILE A 140 -15.53 13.70 22.97
CA ILE A 140 -15.38 14.95 23.68
C ILE A 140 -14.08 15.66 23.26
N ASN A 141 -14.03 16.97 23.43
CA ASN A 141 -12.78 17.70 23.35
C ASN A 141 -11.88 17.36 24.55
N LEU A 142 -11.00 16.39 24.37
CA LEU A 142 -10.14 15.86 25.42
C LEU A 142 -9.27 16.96 26.07
N LYS A 143 -8.76 17.92 25.28
CA LYS A 143 -7.96 19.05 25.77
C LYS A 143 -8.76 19.93 26.73
N ALA A 144 -9.99 20.27 26.37
CA ALA A 144 -10.90 21.05 27.20
C ALA A 144 -11.29 20.28 28.47
N TYR A 145 -11.56 18.98 28.36
CA TYR A 145 -11.88 18.12 29.51
C TYR A 145 -10.73 18.08 30.52
N LEU A 146 -9.50 17.84 30.06
CA LEU A 146 -8.31 17.81 30.94
C LEU A 146 -8.12 19.16 31.64
N LYS A 147 -8.31 20.28 30.93
CA LYS A 147 -8.25 21.63 31.52
C LYS A 147 -9.31 21.81 32.62
N LYS A 148 -10.57 21.38 32.36
CA LYS A 148 -11.67 21.45 33.35
C LYS A 148 -11.36 20.61 34.61
N LYS A 149 -10.72 19.46 34.45
CA LYS A 149 -10.32 18.57 35.56
C LYS A 149 -9.00 18.97 36.21
N LYS A 150 -8.35 20.09 35.80
CA LYS A 150 -7.04 20.53 36.26
C LYS A 150 -5.94 19.44 36.14
N LEU A 151 -6.06 18.60 35.09
CA LEU A 151 -5.11 17.52 34.79
C LEU A 151 -4.18 17.93 33.65
N SER A 152 -2.87 17.81 33.83
CA SER A 152 -1.92 17.98 32.74
C SER A 152 -1.96 16.77 31.79
N MET A 153 -1.54 16.98 30.52
CA MET A 153 -1.42 15.87 29.55
C MET A 153 -0.41 14.81 30.03
N ALA A 154 0.66 15.22 30.72
CA ALA A 154 1.65 14.32 31.28
C ALA A 154 1.05 13.45 32.42
N GLU A 155 0.25 14.06 33.29
CA GLU A 155 -0.45 13.35 34.34
C GLU A 155 -1.50 12.37 33.81
N ALA A 156 -2.27 12.77 32.80
CA ALA A 156 -3.22 11.88 32.11
C ALA A 156 -2.49 10.70 31.45
N ALA A 157 -1.34 10.93 30.83
CA ALA A 157 -0.51 9.90 30.23
C ALA A 157 0.01 8.90 31.29
N ARG A 158 0.51 9.39 32.42
CA ARG A 158 0.98 8.56 33.54
C ARG A 158 -0.12 7.69 34.11
N ARG A 159 -1.30 8.26 34.42
CA ARG A 159 -2.47 7.53 34.95
C ARG A 159 -2.97 6.44 34.01
N SER A 160 -2.83 6.67 32.71
CA SER A 160 -3.30 5.76 31.66
C SER A 160 -2.23 4.76 31.20
N ALA A 161 -1.04 4.80 31.75
CA ALA A 161 0.12 4.03 31.29
C ALA A 161 0.31 4.15 29.76
N LEU A 162 0.21 5.40 29.25
CA LEU A 162 0.37 5.77 27.85
C LEU A 162 1.55 6.73 27.67
N PRO A 163 2.22 6.73 26.50
CA PRO A 163 3.15 7.79 26.15
C PRO A 163 2.47 9.16 26.14
N ALA A 164 3.16 10.20 26.61
CA ALA A 164 2.63 11.57 26.58
C ALA A 164 2.28 12.04 25.15
N SER A 165 3.05 11.59 24.15
CA SER A 165 2.78 11.83 22.74
C SER A 165 1.41 11.30 22.27
N SER A 166 0.98 10.15 22.79
CA SER A 166 -0.31 9.54 22.47
C SER A 166 -1.46 10.39 23.02
N VAL A 167 -1.37 10.85 24.26
CA VAL A 167 -2.40 11.73 24.86
C VAL A 167 -2.40 13.08 24.15
N SER A 168 -1.23 13.65 23.86
CA SER A 168 -1.12 14.88 23.07
C SER A 168 -1.76 14.75 21.68
N ALA A 169 -1.55 13.65 20.98
CA ALA A 169 -2.18 13.37 19.69
C ALA A 169 -3.71 13.32 19.81
N LEU A 170 -4.24 12.63 20.84
CA LEU A 170 -5.68 12.58 21.09
C LEU A 170 -6.27 13.96 21.43
N CYS A 171 -5.55 14.79 22.16
CA CYS A 171 -5.94 16.19 22.43
C CYS A 171 -6.00 17.05 21.16
N ARG A 172 -5.26 16.68 20.11
CA ARG A 172 -5.32 17.31 18.77
C ARG A 172 -6.35 16.69 17.82
N GLY A 173 -7.20 15.77 18.32
CA GLY A 173 -8.21 15.11 17.51
C GLY A 173 -7.69 13.91 16.69
N SER A 174 -6.53 13.38 17.04
CA SER A 174 -6.05 12.13 16.41
C SER A 174 -6.85 10.91 16.89
N HIS A 175 -6.85 9.87 16.08
CA HIS A 175 -7.55 8.61 16.37
C HIS A 175 -6.61 7.63 17.07
N CYS A 176 -7.17 6.72 17.87
CA CYS A 176 -6.41 5.67 18.54
C CYS A 176 -6.96 4.27 18.28
N ASN A 177 -6.21 3.25 18.66
CA ASN A 177 -6.67 1.87 18.71
C ASN A 177 -7.44 1.59 20.01
N ARG A 178 -8.16 0.46 20.06
CA ARG A 178 -8.98 0.06 21.21
C ARG A 178 -8.15 -0.04 22.50
N LYS A 179 -6.95 -0.62 22.44
CA LYS A 179 -6.07 -0.75 23.63
C LYS A 179 -5.69 0.61 24.23
N THR A 180 -5.39 1.59 23.37
CA THR A 180 -5.07 2.96 23.81
C THR A 180 -6.29 3.65 24.43
N ALA A 181 -7.47 3.47 23.81
CA ALA A 181 -8.71 4.02 24.29
C ALA A 181 -9.12 3.44 25.66
N GLU A 182 -9.04 2.13 25.84
CA GLU A 182 -9.32 1.44 27.10
C GLU A 182 -8.40 1.93 28.23
N LYS A 183 -7.09 2.03 27.96
CA LYS A 183 -6.12 2.57 28.91
C LYS A 183 -6.44 4.00 29.31
N LEU A 184 -6.82 4.86 28.36
CA LEU A 184 -7.17 6.24 28.66
C LEU A 184 -8.48 6.34 29.44
N SER A 185 -9.51 5.54 29.11
CA SER A 185 -10.75 5.46 29.86
C SER A 185 -10.54 5.09 31.33
N VAL A 186 -9.70 4.06 31.58
CA VAL A 186 -9.33 3.64 32.93
C VAL A 186 -8.55 4.75 33.64
N GLY A 187 -7.55 5.35 33.00
CA GLY A 187 -6.73 6.40 33.60
C GLY A 187 -7.47 7.69 33.93
N LEU A 188 -8.51 8.02 33.15
CA LEU A 188 -9.38 9.17 33.38
C LEU A 188 -10.60 8.84 34.24
N LYS A 189 -10.81 7.59 34.64
CA LYS A 189 -11.98 7.09 35.36
C LYS A 189 -13.29 7.49 34.66
N MET A 190 -13.35 7.33 33.33
CA MET A 190 -14.49 7.67 32.50
C MET A 190 -14.93 6.45 31.70
N PRO A 191 -16.24 6.15 31.61
CA PRO A 191 -16.74 5.04 30.79
C PRO A 191 -16.24 5.11 29.37
N PHE A 192 -15.91 3.97 28.78
CA PHE A 192 -15.35 3.88 27.44
C PHE A 192 -16.29 4.50 26.38
N ASP A 193 -17.58 4.19 26.49
CA ASP A 193 -18.61 4.66 25.54
C ASP A 193 -18.92 6.15 25.66
N ASP A 194 -18.60 6.79 26.78
CA ASP A 194 -18.74 8.24 26.96
C ASP A 194 -17.56 8.98 26.35
N LEU A 195 -16.38 8.35 26.36
CA LEU A 195 -15.13 8.97 25.92
C LEU A 195 -14.83 8.72 24.44
N PHE A 196 -15.17 7.54 23.93
CA PHE A 196 -14.81 7.11 22.58
C PHE A 196 -15.98 6.62 21.75
N GLN A 197 -15.86 6.81 20.44
CA GLN A 197 -16.74 6.19 19.45
C GLN A 197 -15.92 5.61 18.28
N PRO A 198 -16.44 4.57 17.60
CA PRO A 198 -15.81 4.03 16.42
C PRO A 198 -15.76 5.06 15.29
N LEU A 199 -14.58 5.27 14.73
CA LEU A 199 -14.41 6.19 13.61
C LEU A 199 -15.02 5.59 12.34
N GLY A 200 -16.05 6.25 11.82
CA GLY A 200 -16.53 6.00 10.46
C GLY A 200 -17.03 4.59 10.17
N LYS A 201 -17.66 3.90 11.16
CA LYS A 201 -18.32 2.60 10.91
C LYS A 201 -19.32 2.67 9.75
N ASP A 202 -19.98 3.81 9.59
CA ASP A 202 -21.04 3.99 8.59
C ASP A 202 -20.52 4.38 7.19
N LYS A 203 -19.20 4.56 7.03
CA LYS A 203 -18.63 4.90 5.72
C LYS A 203 -18.25 3.63 4.95
N PRO A 204 -18.68 3.47 3.70
CA PRO A 204 -18.28 2.36 2.85
C PRO A 204 -16.76 2.35 2.61
N LEU A 205 -16.24 1.21 2.18
CA LEU A 205 -14.86 1.16 1.68
C LEU A 205 -14.75 1.92 0.37
N ALA A 206 -13.67 2.68 0.20
CA ALA A 206 -13.41 3.35 -1.07
C ALA A 206 -13.28 2.34 -2.21
N ALA A 207 -13.80 2.69 -3.41
CA ALA A 207 -13.74 1.85 -4.61
C ALA A 207 -12.31 1.32 -4.90
N LYS A 208 -11.28 2.14 -4.64
CA LYS A 208 -9.87 1.73 -4.74
C LYS A 208 -9.52 0.59 -3.77
N THR A 209 -10.10 0.56 -2.59
CA THR A 209 -9.89 -0.52 -1.61
C THR A 209 -10.57 -1.80 -2.07
N VAL A 210 -11.79 -1.72 -2.61
CA VAL A 210 -12.48 -2.86 -3.21
C VAL A 210 -11.70 -3.40 -4.41
N LEU A 211 -11.17 -2.54 -5.29
CA LEU A 211 -10.29 -2.94 -6.40
C LEU A 211 -9.03 -3.70 -5.90
N HIS A 212 -8.48 -3.34 -4.75
CA HIS A 212 -7.36 -4.09 -4.19
C HIS A 212 -7.75 -5.49 -3.70
N HIS A 213 -8.95 -5.66 -3.14
CA HIS A 213 -9.48 -6.98 -2.81
C HIS A 213 -9.70 -7.82 -4.07
N HIS A 214 -10.29 -7.23 -5.11
CA HIS A 214 -10.44 -7.91 -6.42
C HIS A 214 -9.10 -8.40 -6.95
N ARG A 215 -8.07 -7.54 -6.99
CA ARG A 215 -6.74 -7.92 -7.48
C ARG A 215 -6.11 -9.05 -6.67
N MET A 216 -6.27 -9.05 -5.36
CA MET A 216 -5.78 -10.12 -4.51
C MET A 216 -6.53 -11.44 -4.77
N ILE A 217 -7.87 -11.40 -4.86
CA ILE A 217 -8.68 -12.58 -5.18
C ILE A 217 -8.33 -13.11 -6.57
N SER A 218 -8.21 -12.23 -7.56
CA SER A 218 -7.82 -12.61 -8.92
C SER A 218 -6.45 -13.29 -8.97
N SER A 219 -5.44 -12.75 -8.26
CA SER A 219 -4.12 -13.36 -8.16
C SER A 219 -4.16 -14.74 -7.47
N MET A 220 -4.94 -14.85 -6.40
CA MET A 220 -5.11 -16.10 -5.67
C MET A 220 -5.81 -17.17 -6.52
N LEU A 221 -6.90 -16.83 -7.22
CA LEU A 221 -7.62 -17.75 -8.08
C LEU A 221 -6.85 -18.06 -9.37
N HIS A 222 -6.00 -17.15 -9.86
CA HIS A 222 -5.07 -17.45 -10.94
C HIS A 222 -4.07 -18.55 -10.54
N THR A 223 -3.50 -18.45 -9.34
CA THR A 223 -2.67 -19.53 -8.79
C THR A 223 -3.45 -20.84 -8.64
N ALA A 224 -4.74 -20.78 -8.30
CA ALA A 224 -5.58 -21.98 -8.26
C ALA A 224 -5.77 -22.63 -9.64
N VAL A 225 -5.83 -21.81 -10.73
CA VAL A 225 -5.81 -22.31 -12.12
C VAL A 225 -4.47 -22.93 -12.46
N GLU A 226 -3.35 -22.25 -12.15
CA GLU A 226 -1.99 -22.77 -12.38
C GLU A 226 -1.74 -24.11 -11.65
N TRP A 227 -2.31 -24.26 -10.46
CA TRP A 227 -2.22 -25.52 -9.70
C TRP A 227 -3.26 -26.57 -10.11
N GLY A 228 -4.06 -26.31 -11.15
CA GLY A 228 -5.07 -27.22 -11.66
C GLY A 228 -6.26 -27.45 -10.73
N LEU A 229 -6.49 -26.58 -9.73
CA LEU A 229 -7.59 -26.70 -8.77
C LEU A 229 -8.93 -26.23 -9.33
N ILE A 230 -8.90 -25.31 -10.29
CA ILE A 230 -10.06 -24.77 -11.01
C ILE A 230 -9.71 -24.58 -12.49
N LEU A 231 -10.71 -24.64 -13.36
CA LEU A 231 -10.55 -24.55 -14.82
C LEU A 231 -10.28 -23.13 -15.32
N SER A 232 -10.90 -22.14 -14.70
CA SER A 232 -10.81 -20.74 -15.12
C SER A 232 -10.98 -19.82 -13.92
N ASN A 233 -10.40 -18.63 -14.03
CA ASN A 233 -10.51 -17.61 -12.99
C ASN A 233 -11.85 -16.84 -13.14
N PRO A 234 -12.80 -16.94 -12.21
CA PRO A 234 -14.06 -16.21 -12.28
C PRO A 234 -13.89 -14.68 -12.20
N CYS A 235 -12.74 -14.18 -11.70
CA CYS A 235 -12.45 -12.75 -11.68
C CYS A 235 -12.31 -12.15 -13.08
N ASP A 236 -11.89 -12.94 -14.09
CA ASP A 236 -11.70 -12.44 -15.47
C ASP A 236 -13.03 -11.99 -16.11
N ARG A 237 -14.14 -12.57 -15.61
CA ARG A 237 -15.51 -12.23 -16.04
C ARG A 237 -16.23 -11.30 -15.05
N THR A 238 -15.49 -10.74 -14.06
CA THR A 238 -16.07 -9.90 -13.01
C THR A 238 -15.43 -8.51 -13.05
N LYS A 239 -16.23 -7.48 -13.29
CA LYS A 239 -15.75 -6.09 -13.27
C LYS A 239 -15.81 -5.54 -11.84
N PRO A 240 -14.67 -5.14 -11.23
CA PRO A 240 -14.67 -4.45 -9.95
C PRO A 240 -15.24 -3.03 -10.10
N PRO A 241 -15.61 -2.35 -8.99
CA PRO A 241 -16.07 -0.98 -9.02
C PRO A 241 -15.07 -0.06 -9.73
N ARG A 242 -15.58 0.85 -10.55
CA ARG A 242 -14.77 1.84 -11.27
C ARG A 242 -14.14 2.81 -10.27
N VAL A 243 -12.85 3.01 -10.40
CA VAL A 243 -12.10 3.99 -9.60
C VAL A 243 -11.91 5.25 -10.43
N GLU A 244 -12.46 6.35 -9.96
CA GLU A 244 -12.21 7.65 -10.56
C GLU A 244 -10.74 8.03 -10.42
N LYS A 245 -10.14 8.47 -11.51
CA LYS A 245 -8.79 9.01 -11.50
C LYS A 245 -8.86 10.44 -10.97
N LYS A 246 -8.26 10.66 -9.81
CA LYS A 246 -8.07 12.02 -9.29
C LYS A 246 -6.72 12.53 -9.77
N GLU A 247 -6.70 13.77 -10.22
CA GLU A 247 -5.46 14.45 -10.57
C GLU A 247 -4.55 14.56 -9.34
N PRO A 248 -3.23 14.40 -9.53
CA PRO A 248 -2.29 14.58 -8.44
C PRO A 248 -2.29 16.02 -7.97
N LYS A 249 -2.36 16.22 -6.67
CA LYS A 249 -2.17 17.56 -6.08
C LYS A 249 -0.69 17.93 -6.10
N TYR A 250 -0.40 19.14 -6.50
CA TYR A 250 0.95 19.72 -6.50
C TYR A 250 0.87 21.22 -6.13
N LEU A 251 1.99 21.84 -5.90
CA LEU A 251 2.14 23.29 -5.70
C LEU A 251 2.61 23.93 -6.99
N ASP A 252 2.04 25.09 -7.33
CA ASP A 252 2.62 25.96 -8.34
C ASP A 252 3.90 26.66 -7.81
N GLU A 253 4.54 27.46 -8.63
CA GLU A 253 5.80 28.15 -8.29
C GLU A 253 5.65 29.06 -7.08
N VAL A 254 4.58 29.85 -7.02
CA VAL A 254 4.29 30.80 -5.94
C VAL A 254 4.03 30.05 -4.62
N GLN A 255 3.23 29.01 -4.68
CA GLN A 255 2.92 28.17 -3.51
C GLN A 255 4.16 27.39 -3.02
N ALA A 256 5.01 26.93 -3.95
CA ALA A 256 6.26 26.23 -3.60
C ALA A 256 7.26 27.20 -2.94
N ALA A 257 7.41 28.42 -3.46
CA ALA A 257 8.21 29.46 -2.84
C ALA A 257 7.68 29.80 -1.44
N LYS A 258 6.36 29.98 -1.30
CA LYS A 258 5.72 30.26 -0.01
C LYS A 258 5.94 29.16 1.00
N LEU A 259 5.88 27.87 0.57
CA LEU A 259 6.21 26.74 1.45
C LEU A 259 7.66 26.81 1.93
N LEU A 260 8.61 27.13 1.04
CA LEU A 260 10.02 27.28 1.41
C LEU A 260 10.25 28.39 2.43
N ASP A 261 9.58 29.54 2.30
CA ASP A 261 9.65 30.65 3.24
C ASP A 261 9.11 30.26 4.63
N LEU A 262 7.96 29.61 4.67
CA LEU A 262 7.34 29.14 5.92
C LEU A 262 8.22 28.11 6.66
N LEU A 263 9.01 27.35 5.94
CA LEU A 263 9.93 26.38 6.54
C LEU A 263 11.15 27.02 7.23
N GLU A 264 11.47 28.29 6.96
CA GLU A 264 12.65 28.94 7.57
C GLU A 264 12.54 29.08 9.09
N THR A 265 11.32 29.16 9.63
CA THR A 265 11.07 29.21 11.08
C THR A 265 10.94 27.85 11.74
N GLU A 266 10.96 26.78 10.95
CA GLU A 266 10.79 25.43 11.45
C GLU A 266 12.11 24.81 11.92
N ARG A 267 12.00 23.79 12.76
CA ARG A 267 13.14 23.04 13.28
C ARG A 267 13.98 22.45 12.14
N GLU A 268 15.32 22.52 12.28
CA GLU A 268 16.30 22.22 11.25
C GLU A 268 16.07 20.86 10.55
N ASP A 269 15.69 19.82 11.32
CA ASP A 269 15.46 18.48 10.76
C ASP A 269 14.25 18.43 9.81
N TYR A 270 13.12 19.04 10.19
CA TYR A 270 11.94 19.08 9.33
C TYR A 270 12.14 20.02 8.15
N ARG A 271 12.75 21.17 8.36
CA ARG A 271 13.11 22.12 7.31
C ARG A 271 13.94 21.43 6.24
N THR A 272 15.04 20.81 6.61
CA THR A 272 15.94 20.12 5.67
C THR A 272 15.26 18.95 4.97
N MET A 273 14.47 18.13 5.68
CA MET A 273 13.72 17.01 5.08
C MET A 273 12.77 17.47 3.98
N ILE A 274 11.98 18.51 4.24
CA ILE A 274 10.97 18.98 3.28
C ILE A 274 11.62 19.68 2.09
N ARG A 275 12.64 20.54 2.33
CA ARG A 275 13.40 21.19 1.27
C ARG A 275 14.07 20.16 0.36
N LEU A 276 14.68 19.12 0.93
CA LEU A 276 15.32 18.07 0.15
C LEU A 276 14.30 17.26 -0.68
N LEU A 277 13.10 17.00 -0.15
CA LEU A 277 12.00 16.35 -0.92
C LEU A 277 11.57 17.20 -2.13
N ILE A 278 11.46 18.51 -1.97
CA ILE A 278 11.11 19.43 -3.07
C ILE A 278 12.21 19.45 -4.13
N PHE A 279 13.48 19.61 -3.73
CA PHE A 279 14.60 19.74 -4.69
C PHE A 279 14.97 18.44 -5.39
N THR A 280 14.67 17.28 -4.80
CA THR A 280 15.08 15.98 -5.34
C THR A 280 13.95 15.15 -5.91
N GLY A 281 12.71 15.39 -5.47
CA GLY A 281 11.54 14.59 -5.84
C GLY A 281 11.58 13.14 -5.35
N MET A 282 12.47 12.79 -4.40
CA MET A 282 12.57 11.43 -3.86
C MET A 282 11.34 11.02 -3.05
N ARG A 283 11.16 9.72 -2.86
CA ARG A 283 10.08 9.20 -2.02
C ARG A 283 10.43 9.36 -0.54
N ARG A 284 9.41 9.50 0.34
CA ARG A 284 9.59 9.59 1.81
C ARG A 284 10.52 8.49 2.35
N GLY A 285 10.30 7.25 1.95
CA GLY A 285 11.12 6.14 2.41
C GLY A 285 12.56 6.19 1.93
N GLU A 286 12.81 6.72 0.72
CA GLU A 286 14.13 6.97 0.17
C GLU A 286 14.86 8.07 0.97
N LEU A 287 14.18 9.19 1.25
CA LEU A 287 14.70 10.26 2.10
C LEU A 287 15.19 9.73 3.45
N LEU A 288 14.35 8.98 4.15
CA LEU A 288 14.67 8.44 5.47
C LEU A 288 15.75 7.35 5.43
N GLY A 289 15.95 6.73 4.26
CA GLY A 289 16.98 5.72 4.02
C GLY A 289 18.35 6.30 3.70
N LEU A 290 18.50 7.62 3.56
CA LEU A 290 19.77 8.26 3.24
C LEU A 290 20.78 8.14 4.39
N GLN A 291 22.02 7.87 4.01
CA GLN A 291 23.18 7.89 4.91
C GLN A 291 24.17 8.97 4.45
N TRP A 292 25.02 9.44 5.37
CA TRP A 292 26.03 10.43 5.02
C TRP A 292 27.02 9.93 3.96
N SER A 293 27.25 8.63 3.89
CA SER A 293 28.05 7.98 2.84
C SER A 293 27.44 8.05 1.45
N ASP A 294 26.15 8.39 1.33
CA ASP A 294 25.47 8.52 0.04
C ASP A 294 25.66 9.91 -0.58
N VAL A 295 26.21 10.87 0.18
CA VAL A 295 26.37 12.26 -0.26
C VAL A 295 27.82 12.53 -0.64
N ASP A 296 28.04 12.88 -1.89
CA ASP A 296 29.31 13.43 -2.36
C ASP A 296 29.15 14.96 -2.47
N PHE A 297 29.73 15.67 -1.50
CA PHE A 297 29.67 17.13 -1.41
C PHE A 297 30.51 17.84 -2.48
N GLU A 298 31.59 17.22 -2.96
CA GLU A 298 32.47 17.79 -3.99
C GLU A 298 31.79 17.69 -5.36
N ARG A 299 31.29 16.49 -5.69
CA ARG A 299 30.60 16.25 -6.95
C ARG A 299 29.13 16.73 -6.91
N LYS A 300 28.64 17.16 -5.76
CA LYS A 300 27.23 17.53 -5.53
C LYS A 300 26.27 16.43 -5.99
N THR A 301 26.53 15.20 -5.60
CA THR A 301 25.69 14.05 -5.96
C THR A 301 25.15 13.35 -4.74
N LEU A 302 23.99 12.72 -4.92
CA LEU A 302 23.30 11.94 -3.90
C LEU A 302 22.91 10.58 -4.50
N GLN A 303 23.36 9.51 -3.86
CA GLN A 303 22.99 8.15 -4.22
C GLN A 303 21.74 7.72 -3.46
N ILE A 304 20.72 7.24 -4.17
CA ILE A 304 19.47 6.71 -3.60
C ILE A 304 19.45 5.21 -3.86
N CYS A 305 19.74 4.39 -2.85
CA CYS A 305 19.87 2.93 -2.98
C CYS A 305 19.05 2.14 -1.97
N ARG A 306 18.48 2.78 -0.94
CA ARG A 306 17.71 2.12 0.11
C ARG A 306 16.46 2.89 0.50
N THR A 307 15.55 2.24 1.23
CA THR A 307 14.32 2.84 1.73
C THR A 307 14.02 2.38 3.15
N ILE A 308 13.57 3.27 4.00
CA ILE A 308 13.05 2.93 5.33
C ILE A 308 11.56 2.62 5.23
N GLN A 309 11.18 1.51 5.84
CA GLN A 309 9.80 1.07 5.97
C GLN A 309 9.48 0.72 7.43
N TYR A 310 8.19 0.59 7.72
CA TYR A 310 7.70 0.16 9.03
C TYR A 310 6.63 -0.91 8.89
N ILE A 311 6.75 -1.94 9.72
CA ILE A 311 5.75 -2.99 9.93
C ILE A 311 5.67 -3.23 11.44
N PRO A 312 4.47 -3.35 12.06
CA PRO A 312 4.33 -3.51 13.52
C PRO A 312 5.17 -4.65 14.11
N GLU A 313 5.25 -5.79 13.43
CA GLU A 313 5.95 -6.98 13.90
C GLU A 313 7.48 -6.86 13.79
N ARG A 314 7.97 -6.02 12.89
CA ARG A 314 9.41 -5.85 12.62
C ARG A 314 9.95 -4.50 13.08
N GLY A 315 9.06 -3.54 13.35
CA GLY A 315 9.45 -2.16 13.62
C GLY A 315 9.91 -1.41 12.37
N VAL A 316 10.78 -0.41 12.57
CA VAL A 316 11.44 0.32 11.48
C VAL A 316 12.56 -0.54 10.92
N TYR A 317 12.58 -0.74 9.62
CA TYR A 317 13.60 -1.54 8.95
C TYR A 317 14.03 -0.92 7.61
N VAL A 318 15.25 -1.24 7.22
CA VAL A 318 15.82 -0.89 5.92
C VAL A 318 15.42 -1.94 4.90
N ASP A 319 14.95 -1.49 3.74
CA ASP A 319 14.66 -2.34 2.59
C ASP A 319 15.43 -1.78 1.38
N GLU A 320 15.85 -2.65 0.49
CA GLU A 320 16.45 -2.21 -0.78
C GLU A 320 15.39 -1.56 -1.68
N THR A 321 15.82 -0.70 -2.57
CA THR A 321 14.91 -0.08 -3.53
C THR A 321 14.25 -1.14 -4.42
N LYS A 322 12.98 -0.90 -4.78
CA LYS A 322 12.08 -1.89 -5.38
C LYS A 322 12.57 -2.48 -6.71
N ASN A 323 13.29 -1.70 -7.49
CA ASN A 323 13.78 -2.05 -8.83
C ASN A 323 15.19 -1.46 -9.01
N THR A 324 15.96 -2.01 -9.94
CA THR A 324 17.25 -1.46 -10.38
C THR A 324 17.16 0.01 -10.79
N THR A 325 16.04 0.43 -11.39
CA THR A 325 15.77 1.84 -11.76
C THR A 325 15.54 2.76 -10.57
N SER A 326 15.24 2.23 -9.40
CA SER A 326 15.09 3.02 -8.15
C SER A 326 16.44 3.31 -7.50
N ASN A 327 17.49 2.49 -7.78
CA ASN A 327 18.87 2.79 -7.42
C ASN A 327 19.41 3.79 -8.44
N ARG A 328 19.64 5.02 -8.00
CA ARG A 328 20.04 6.12 -8.89
C ARG A 328 20.90 7.14 -8.18
N VAL A 329 21.72 7.82 -8.95
CA VAL A 329 22.48 8.99 -8.52
C VAL A 329 21.84 10.24 -9.12
N ILE A 330 21.59 11.23 -8.29
CA ILE A 330 21.04 12.53 -8.71
C ILE A 330 21.98 13.66 -8.38
N LYS A 331 22.03 14.69 -9.23
CA LYS A 331 22.74 15.94 -8.93
C LYS A 331 21.92 16.78 -7.95
N LEU A 332 22.60 17.37 -6.99
CA LEU A 332 22.04 18.32 -6.03
C LEU A 332 22.27 19.77 -6.50
N SER A 333 21.30 20.63 -6.23
CA SER A 333 21.51 22.08 -6.33
C SER A 333 22.46 22.56 -5.22
N GLN A 334 23.08 23.72 -5.38
CA GLN A 334 23.92 24.31 -4.33
C GLN A 334 23.10 24.47 -3.02
N THR A 335 21.88 24.97 -3.11
CA THR A 335 20.98 25.13 -1.96
C THR A 335 20.78 23.81 -1.18
N ALA A 336 20.55 22.70 -1.89
CA ALA A 336 20.40 21.39 -1.23
C ALA A 336 21.69 20.90 -0.57
N VAL A 337 22.83 21.22 -1.14
CA VAL A 337 24.16 20.95 -0.55
C VAL A 337 24.36 21.75 0.72
N ASP A 338 24.02 23.03 0.71
CA ASP A 338 24.16 23.93 1.85
C ASP A 338 23.21 23.55 2.98
N ASP A 339 21.97 23.19 2.64
CA ASP A 339 21.00 22.62 3.60
C ASP A 339 21.57 21.36 4.29
N LEU A 340 22.15 20.43 3.52
CA LEU A 340 22.74 19.20 4.08
C LEU A 340 23.98 19.49 4.95
N LYS A 341 24.83 20.45 4.56
CA LYS A 341 25.99 20.84 5.38
C LYS A 341 25.53 21.46 6.71
N ARG A 342 24.56 22.37 6.69
CA ARG A 342 23.98 22.99 7.88
C ARG A 342 23.33 21.93 8.78
N TYR A 343 22.57 21.02 8.19
CA TYR A 343 21.97 19.93 8.94
C TYR A 343 23.00 18.99 9.58
N ARG A 344 24.10 18.72 8.88
CA ARG A 344 25.19 17.88 9.43
C ARG A 344 25.81 18.51 10.66
N ALA A 345 26.07 19.82 10.64
CA ALA A 345 26.56 20.55 11.81
C ALA A 345 25.55 20.44 12.98
N TRP A 346 24.27 20.75 12.71
CA TRP A 346 23.20 20.63 13.71
C TRP A 346 23.10 19.21 14.30
N GLN A 347 23.20 18.16 13.48
CA GLN A 347 23.17 16.77 13.95
C GLN A 347 24.40 16.44 14.80
N THR A 348 25.57 16.97 14.46
CA THR A 348 26.81 16.79 15.23
C THR A 348 26.68 17.42 16.61
N ASP A 349 26.13 18.63 16.73
CA ASP A 349 25.87 19.27 18.01
C ASP A 349 24.93 18.43 18.88
N ARG A 350 23.84 17.91 18.29
CA ARG A 350 22.92 16.99 18.97
C ARG A 350 23.59 15.69 19.42
N GLN A 351 24.51 15.17 18.63
CA GLN A 351 25.30 13.98 18.99
C GLN A 351 26.20 14.25 20.19
N LEU A 352 26.84 15.41 20.23
CA LEU A 352 27.67 15.83 21.36
C LEU A 352 26.86 16.02 22.63
N GLU A 353 25.68 16.68 22.54
CA GLU A 353 24.76 16.85 23.69
C GLU A 353 24.31 15.53 24.30
N LEU A 354 24.07 14.51 23.47
CA LEU A 354 23.53 13.21 23.92
C LEU A 354 24.63 12.22 24.31
N GLY A 355 25.86 12.44 23.87
CA GLY A 355 27.02 11.60 24.22
C GLY A 355 26.78 10.12 23.98
N THR A 356 26.93 9.31 25.02
CA THR A 356 26.77 7.84 24.96
C THR A 356 25.36 7.35 24.67
N TYR A 357 24.32 8.19 24.78
CA TYR A 357 22.95 7.85 24.42
C TYR A 357 22.71 7.90 22.91
N TRP A 358 23.62 8.53 22.18
CA TRP A 358 23.54 8.56 20.72
C TRP A 358 24.08 7.27 20.10
N GLN A 359 23.28 6.67 19.21
CA GLN A 359 23.70 5.52 18.40
C GLN A 359 24.09 6.02 17.00
N ASN A 360 25.36 5.92 16.68
CA ASN A 360 25.84 6.32 15.35
C ASN A 360 25.48 5.23 14.33
N THR A 361 24.38 5.44 13.62
CA THR A 361 23.87 4.53 12.58
C THR A 361 24.22 4.98 11.17
N GLY A 362 24.87 6.12 11.02
CA GLY A 362 25.24 6.73 9.73
C GLY A 362 24.07 7.34 8.95
N PHE A 363 22.81 7.19 9.40
CA PHE A 363 21.66 7.80 8.73
C PHE A 363 21.66 9.32 8.88
N ILE A 364 21.22 10.01 7.81
CA ILE A 364 21.07 11.46 7.82
C ILE A 364 19.91 11.83 8.75
N PHE A 365 18.72 11.26 8.56
CA PHE A 365 17.54 11.60 9.35
C PHE A 365 17.25 10.55 10.42
N THR A 366 17.46 10.93 11.66
CA THR A 366 17.37 10.06 12.83
C THR A 366 16.37 10.57 13.86
N ASN A 367 15.99 9.71 14.77
CA ASN A 367 15.31 10.11 15.99
C ASN A 367 16.30 10.71 17.00
N ASN A 368 15.80 11.12 18.16
CA ASN A 368 16.64 11.72 19.23
C ASN A 368 17.73 10.80 19.79
N THR A 369 17.79 9.53 19.43
CA THR A 369 18.81 8.57 19.87
C THR A 369 19.70 8.10 18.72
N GLY A 370 19.66 8.75 17.55
CA GLY A 370 20.49 8.37 16.39
C GLY A 370 19.97 7.17 15.58
N LYS A 371 18.83 6.57 15.97
CA LYS A 371 18.19 5.48 15.19
C LYS A 371 17.40 6.03 14.00
N PRO A 372 17.18 5.22 12.96
CA PRO A 372 16.35 5.62 11.82
C PRO A 372 14.99 6.16 12.26
N LEU A 373 14.57 7.28 11.67
CA LEU A 373 13.32 7.95 11.98
C LEU A 373 12.12 7.10 11.50
N HIS A 374 11.08 7.02 12.34
CA HIS A 374 9.84 6.34 11.95
C HIS A 374 9.16 7.08 10.78
N PRO A 375 8.79 6.38 9.68
CA PRO A 375 8.26 7.03 8.49
C PRO A 375 7.03 7.92 8.72
N ASP A 376 6.16 7.56 9.65
CA ASP A 376 4.95 8.32 9.91
C ASP A 376 5.20 9.62 10.70
N THR A 377 6.36 9.76 11.36
CA THR A 377 6.73 10.99 12.10
C THR A 377 6.73 12.19 11.15
N VAL A 378 7.44 12.09 10.03
CA VAL A 378 7.52 13.16 9.02
C VAL A 378 6.16 13.41 8.37
N SER A 379 5.40 12.35 8.07
CA SER A 379 4.08 12.51 7.45
C SER A 379 3.07 13.18 8.36
N SER A 380 3.09 12.85 9.65
CA SER A 380 2.20 13.46 10.64
C SER A 380 2.58 14.92 10.86
N TRP A 381 3.87 15.20 11.04
CA TRP A 381 4.36 16.57 11.18
C TRP A 381 3.97 17.43 9.97
N PHE A 382 4.23 16.96 8.75
CA PHE A 382 3.89 17.72 7.53
C PHE A 382 2.38 17.93 7.37
N SER A 383 1.57 16.92 7.73
CA SER A 383 0.11 17.09 7.73
C SER A 383 -0.36 18.16 8.71
N ASP A 384 0.25 18.23 9.90
CA ASP A 384 -0.10 19.23 10.91
C ASP A 384 0.43 20.61 10.51
N PHE A 385 1.62 20.69 9.91
CA PHE A 385 2.16 21.93 9.33
C PHE A 385 1.24 22.51 8.25
N ILE A 386 0.80 21.70 7.28
CA ILE A 386 -0.13 22.15 6.23
C ILE A 386 -1.50 22.59 6.79
N LYS A 387 -1.98 21.95 7.86
CA LYS A 387 -3.22 22.39 8.53
C LYS A 387 -3.08 23.72 9.26
N ALA A 388 -1.89 24.01 9.78
CA ALA A 388 -1.58 25.28 10.45
C ALA A 388 -1.47 26.44 9.44
N HIS A 389 -0.97 26.16 8.24
CA HIS A 389 -0.75 27.12 7.17
C HIS A 389 -1.83 27.02 6.09
N LYS A 390 -2.97 27.68 6.34
CA LYS A 390 -4.15 27.64 5.45
C LYS A 390 -3.95 28.35 4.11
N GLU A 391 -2.93 29.16 4.00
CA GLU A 391 -2.47 29.80 2.77
C GLU A 391 -1.90 28.81 1.74
N LEU A 392 -1.54 27.59 2.17
CA LEU A 392 -1.12 26.49 1.32
C LEU A 392 -2.29 25.54 1.01
N PRO A 393 -2.37 24.99 -0.20
CA PRO A 393 -3.38 23.99 -0.52
C PRO A 393 -3.16 22.70 0.29
N PRO A 394 -4.22 21.90 0.55
CA PRO A 394 -4.12 20.65 1.30
C PRO A 394 -3.38 19.59 0.50
N ILE A 395 -2.08 19.49 0.72
CA ILE A 395 -1.15 18.54 0.08
C ILE A 395 -0.58 17.53 1.07
N SER A 396 0.03 16.49 0.52
CA SER A 396 0.76 15.44 1.26
C SER A 396 2.24 15.47 0.92
N LEU A 397 3.09 14.77 1.70
CA LEU A 397 4.51 14.61 1.36
C LEU A 397 4.73 14.06 -0.07
N HIS A 398 3.85 13.18 -0.55
CA HIS A 398 3.97 12.66 -1.90
C HIS A 398 3.66 13.73 -2.97
N SER A 399 2.86 14.71 -2.62
CA SER A 399 2.57 15.86 -3.49
C SER A 399 3.81 16.71 -3.77
N LEU A 400 4.80 16.76 -2.85
CA LEU A 400 6.08 17.45 -3.09
C LEU A 400 6.87 16.83 -4.26
N ARG A 401 6.77 15.51 -4.42
CA ARG A 401 7.33 14.83 -5.58
C ARG A 401 6.60 15.20 -6.87
N HIS A 402 5.28 15.36 -6.80
CA HIS A 402 4.49 15.85 -7.93
C HIS A 402 4.85 17.29 -8.25
N THR A 403 5.00 18.14 -7.24
CA THR A 403 5.48 19.52 -7.38
C THR A 403 6.83 19.55 -8.09
N ASN A 404 7.83 18.81 -7.60
CA ASN A 404 9.16 18.75 -8.22
C ASN A 404 9.09 18.38 -9.71
N ALA A 405 8.30 17.36 -10.06
CA ALA A 405 8.19 16.93 -11.45
C ALA A 405 7.45 17.95 -12.32
N THR A 406 6.34 18.50 -11.84
CA THR A 406 5.54 19.50 -12.57
C THR A 406 6.36 20.75 -12.85
N LEU A 407 7.06 21.29 -11.85
CA LEU A 407 7.90 22.48 -12.01
C LEU A 407 9.09 22.24 -12.97
N GLN A 408 9.72 21.07 -12.92
CA GLN A 408 10.80 20.74 -13.87
C GLN A 408 10.29 20.63 -15.32
N ILE A 409 9.14 20.01 -15.52
CA ILE A 409 8.53 19.86 -16.86
C ILE A 409 8.09 21.24 -17.40
N ALA A 410 7.43 22.05 -16.57
CA ALA A 410 7.06 23.41 -16.91
C ALA A 410 8.27 24.29 -17.24
N GLY A 411 9.38 24.09 -16.54
CA GLY A 411 10.68 24.74 -16.83
C GLY A 411 11.44 24.12 -18.00
N GLY A 412 10.83 23.32 -18.86
CA GLY A 412 11.43 22.78 -20.10
C GLY A 412 12.38 21.58 -19.91
N VAL A 413 12.47 20.98 -18.71
CA VAL A 413 13.32 19.80 -18.51
C VAL A 413 12.71 18.59 -19.24
N PRO A 414 13.47 17.89 -20.10
CA PRO A 414 12.94 16.75 -20.85
C PRO A 414 12.33 15.68 -19.94
N LEU A 415 11.16 15.18 -20.33
CA LEU A 415 10.38 14.19 -19.58
C LEU A 415 11.18 12.95 -19.18
N THR A 416 12.06 12.49 -20.08
CA THR A 416 12.96 11.35 -19.83
C THR A 416 13.94 11.63 -18.70
N THR A 417 14.47 12.86 -18.61
CA THR A 417 15.37 13.30 -17.54
C THR A 417 14.63 13.35 -16.20
N VAL A 418 13.43 13.94 -16.19
CA VAL A 418 12.56 13.95 -14.99
C VAL A 418 12.21 12.53 -14.53
N ALA A 419 11.84 11.64 -15.47
CA ALA A 419 11.52 10.24 -15.14
C ALA A 419 12.71 9.50 -14.52
N LYS A 420 13.91 9.64 -15.09
CA LYS A 420 15.16 9.06 -14.54
C LYS A 420 15.47 9.60 -13.16
N ARG A 421 15.40 10.93 -12.98
CA ARG A 421 15.66 11.61 -11.71
C ARG A 421 14.70 11.14 -10.62
N LEU A 422 13.44 10.95 -10.96
CA LEU A 422 12.43 10.41 -10.06
C LEU A 422 12.56 8.90 -9.82
N GLY A 423 13.23 8.14 -10.66
CA GLY A 423 13.33 6.68 -10.60
C GLY A 423 11.97 6.02 -10.96
N HIS A 424 11.35 6.47 -12.05
CA HIS A 424 10.24 5.78 -12.68
C HIS A 424 10.78 4.70 -13.63
N ALA A 425 10.14 3.53 -13.62
CA ALA A 425 10.56 2.41 -14.45
C ALA A 425 10.35 2.69 -15.96
N ASP A 426 9.32 3.49 -16.28
CA ASP A 426 9.03 3.94 -17.63
C ASP A 426 8.57 5.40 -17.67
N THR A 427 8.71 6.02 -18.84
CA THR A 427 8.26 7.40 -19.10
C THR A 427 6.75 7.50 -19.23
N VAL A 428 6.04 6.40 -19.52
CA VAL A 428 4.57 6.37 -19.65
C VAL A 428 3.93 6.75 -18.32
N THR A 429 4.49 6.28 -17.20
CA THR A 429 4.04 6.67 -15.86
C THR A 429 4.18 8.17 -15.66
N THR A 430 5.31 8.77 -16.04
CA THR A 430 5.56 10.21 -15.91
C THR A 430 4.63 11.00 -16.81
N SER A 431 4.53 10.65 -18.11
CA SER A 431 3.64 11.30 -19.07
C SER A 431 2.18 11.29 -18.61
N ARG A 432 1.69 10.13 -18.14
CA ARG A 432 0.29 9.99 -17.67
C ARG A 432 -0.03 10.84 -16.44
N ILE A 433 0.92 10.95 -15.51
CA ILE A 433 0.72 11.69 -14.26
C ILE A 433 0.82 13.20 -14.50
N TYR A 434 1.72 13.64 -15.39
CA TYR A 434 2.04 15.05 -15.60
C TYR A 434 1.57 15.59 -16.97
N ALA A 435 0.55 14.99 -17.55
CA ALA A 435 -0.01 15.41 -18.84
C ALA A 435 -0.41 16.90 -18.88
N HIS A 436 -0.89 17.44 -17.76
CA HIS A 436 -1.24 18.87 -17.61
C HIS A 436 -0.01 19.79 -17.73
N ALA A 437 1.14 19.40 -17.13
CA ALA A 437 2.36 20.17 -17.24
C ALA A 437 3.00 20.09 -18.64
N ILE A 438 2.79 18.96 -19.34
CA ILE A 438 3.24 18.79 -20.73
C ILE A 438 2.47 19.74 -21.65
N LYS A 439 1.17 19.94 -21.41
CA LYS A 439 0.35 20.86 -22.21
C LYS A 439 0.82 22.32 -22.08
N SER A 440 1.13 22.78 -20.87
CA SER A 440 1.68 24.14 -20.69
C SER A 440 3.10 24.28 -21.28
N ALA A 441 3.90 23.21 -21.28
CA ALA A 441 5.21 23.22 -21.94
C ALA A 441 5.10 23.23 -23.47
N ASP A 442 4.03 22.70 -24.06
CA ASP A 442 3.77 22.72 -25.50
C ASP A 442 3.44 24.14 -25.98
N GLU A 443 2.68 24.91 -25.20
CA GLU A 443 2.43 26.34 -25.45
C GLU A 443 3.74 27.14 -25.45
N ALA A 444 4.60 26.94 -24.45
CA ALA A 444 5.92 27.59 -24.39
C ALA A 444 6.88 27.14 -25.52
N ALA A 445 6.76 25.90 -25.98
CA ALA A 445 7.54 25.38 -27.11
C ALA A 445 7.16 26.06 -28.44
N ALA A 446 5.86 26.34 -28.63
CA ALA A 446 5.38 27.06 -29.81
C ALA A 446 5.95 28.50 -29.84
N GLU A 447 5.92 29.22 -28.72
CA GLU A 447 6.50 30.56 -28.58
C GLU A 447 8.01 30.53 -28.84
N THR A 448 8.73 29.56 -28.25
CA THR A 448 10.17 29.38 -28.47
C THR A 448 10.51 29.15 -29.96
N LEU A 449 9.69 28.34 -30.66
CA LEU A 449 9.90 28.11 -32.10
C LEU A 449 9.65 29.38 -32.91
N GLU A 450 8.65 30.17 -32.56
CA GLU A 450 8.39 31.47 -33.19
C GLU A 450 9.56 32.44 -33.00
N ASP A 451 10.11 32.52 -31.79
CA ASP A 451 11.28 33.35 -31.48
C ASP A 451 12.53 32.91 -32.22
N ILE A 452 12.76 31.58 -32.38
CA ILE A 452 13.90 31.05 -33.14
C ILE A 452 13.76 31.37 -34.64
N LEU A 453 12.55 31.25 -35.18
CA LEU A 453 12.30 31.42 -36.61
C LEU A 453 12.06 32.89 -37.01
N SER A 454 11.75 33.76 -36.07
CA SER A 454 11.48 35.18 -36.29
C SER A 454 12.35 36.10 -35.39
N PRO A 455 13.69 35.99 -35.43
CA PRO A 455 14.58 36.69 -34.49
C PRO A 455 14.57 38.23 -34.63
N ASP A 456 14.07 38.76 -35.74
CA ASP A 456 14.11 40.24 -36.02
C ASP A 456 12.93 41.03 -35.51
N LYS A 457 11.86 40.43 -35.01
CA LYS A 457 10.67 41.15 -34.50
C LYS A 457 10.84 41.66 -33.07
N ASN A 458 11.73 41.12 -32.26
CA ASN A 458 11.91 41.48 -30.85
C ASN A 458 13.16 42.36 -30.56
N ARG A 459 13.86 42.88 -31.60
CA ARG A 459 15.00 43.78 -31.41
C ARG A 459 14.69 45.28 -31.55
N THR A 460 13.41 45.60 -31.74
CA THR A 460 12.96 47.01 -31.80
C THR A 460 11.77 47.21 -30.86
N ALA A 461 12.05 47.30 -29.56
CA ALA A 461 11.22 47.93 -28.55
C ALA A 461 12.09 48.37 -27.37
#